data_57804342e972500b493e6645cf79e5aa
#
_entry.id   57804342e972500b493e6645cf79e5aa
#
_cell.length_a   1.000
_cell.length_b   1.000
_cell.length_c   1.000
_cell.angle_alpha   90.00
_cell.angle_beta   90.00
_cell.angle_gamma   90.00
#
_symmetry.space_group_name_H-M   'P 1'
#
loop_
_entity.id
_entity.type
_entity.pdbx_description
1 polymer ?
#
loop_
_entity_poly.entity_id
_entity_poly.type
_entity_poly.pdbx_seq_one_letter_code
_entity_poly.pdbx_strand_id
1 'polypeptide(L)'
;MKNAPNLKHLPKDKFIEAIIFAGVDAYAHVQHWIESEGKKHGDNVPPVYLGKKQLADLANIRIIDKGRRCARVYLAGDIEPIQINAIAEKMALAGVQDAKLYKGIPDRNPEDWRDYLQRIREQAERGETLVDEYNKSQEKRQIATGLDLAQMAASQRAKILAEYYGKIAVIPESGAVYVFNGAIWEKVTDNDLRRTMGTIFDENDTPYSPKGIDAAIDAMKIQIPVMGEPSRDLIGFENGVYDLKTHQFKPHHEENWLVCHNGIIWNESAEGENLVDHAPNFWRWLSHATSGNVQKAERINAALFMVLAQRHDWQLFIEVTGEGGSGKSIFTGISMLLAGEHNCASGNMNTLDTARGRAQFVDKRLIILPDQTRYVGEGAGIKAITGGDPVEIDGKYEKQFTTVINAVVIATNNEPMTFTERNGGIARRRVIFPFNVQVKDTEKDPQLPEKIRGEIPVIIRYLLKGFSDPNHAKALLLEQRQSLEALNVKRGTDPVIDMCAALFFMSEPHGLMMGGGTWAGQPEPRKYLYHLYLAFLEYHGLGKPLSVEKFSRAMNNAAKEYREVYKTRKINGRAQTNVGLNEEAEEFLPRAFGLEIPDNDTPL
;
A
#
# COMPACT_ATOMS: atom_id res chain seq x y z
N MET A 1 -21.76 -34.75 11.59
CA MET A 1 -20.55 -35.14 12.34
C MET A 1 -20.48 -36.66 12.58
N LYS A 2 -20.57 -37.48 11.54
CA LYS A 2 -20.67 -38.95 11.74
C LYS A 2 -19.46 -39.74 11.15
N ASN A 3 -18.35 -39.13 10.78
CA ASN A 3 -17.14 -39.84 10.31
C ASN A 3 -15.86 -39.04 10.61
N ALA A 4 -15.66 -38.62 11.85
CA ALA A 4 -14.30 -38.24 12.27
C ALA A 4 -13.44 -39.51 12.22
N PRO A 5 -12.28 -39.50 11.55
CA PRO A 5 -11.37 -40.65 11.61
C PRO A 5 -11.06 -40.90 13.09
N ASN A 6 -11.19 -42.15 13.50
CA ASN A 6 -10.88 -42.58 14.86
C ASN A 6 -9.34 -42.46 15.01
N LEU A 7 -8.86 -41.27 15.36
CA LEU A 7 -7.45 -41.04 15.68
C LEU A 7 -7.19 -41.76 17.01
N LYS A 8 -6.81 -43.02 16.92
CA LYS A 8 -6.38 -43.79 18.06
C LYS A 8 -5.23 -43.02 18.72
N HIS A 9 -5.44 -42.54 19.93
CA HIS A 9 -4.38 -42.04 20.76
C HIS A 9 -3.43 -43.19 21.07
N LEU A 10 -2.35 -43.25 20.33
CA LEU A 10 -1.27 -44.19 20.63
C LEU A 10 -0.53 -43.78 21.91
N PRO A 11 0.13 -44.67 22.64
CA PRO A 11 0.82 -44.36 23.88
C PRO A 11 1.79 -43.21 23.69
N LYS A 12 1.65 -42.19 24.54
CA LYS A 12 2.30 -40.87 24.45
C LYS A 12 3.84 -40.91 24.58
N ASP A 13 4.39 -42.03 24.95
CA ASP A 13 5.81 -42.27 25.28
C ASP A 13 6.69 -42.78 24.13
N LYS A 14 6.11 -43.00 22.96
CA LYS A 14 6.81 -43.61 21.82
C LYS A 14 7.07 -42.70 20.62
N PHE A 15 6.62 -41.42 20.62
CA PHE A 15 6.72 -40.59 19.44
C PHE A 15 7.71 -39.43 19.59
N ILE A 16 8.57 -39.31 18.59
CA ILE A 16 9.55 -38.22 18.43
C ILE A 16 8.97 -37.01 17.70
N GLU A 17 7.82 -37.13 17.07
CA GLU A 17 7.27 -36.12 16.19
C GLU A 17 5.76 -35.95 16.39
N ALA A 18 5.30 -34.71 16.39
CA ALA A 18 3.88 -34.36 16.32
C ALA A 18 3.55 -33.78 14.94
N ILE A 19 2.39 -34.12 14.41
CA ILE A 19 1.89 -33.57 13.15
C ILE A 19 0.68 -32.69 13.47
N ILE A 20 0.73 -31.45 13.03
CA ILE A 20 -0.27 -30.44 13.30
C ILE A 20 -0.84 -29.95 11.97
N PHE A 21 -2.14 -30.06 11.79
CA PHE A 21 -2.85 -29.45 10.68
C PHE A 21 -3.67 -28.27 11.19
N ALA A 22 -3.53 -27.11 10.54
CA ALA A 22 -4.24 -25.90 10.89
C ALA A 22 -4.84 -25.24 9.64
N GLY A 23 -5.93 -24.51 9.80
CA GLY A 23 -6.65 -23.83 8.72
C GLY A 23 -8.02 -24.43 8.44
N VAL A 24 -8.78 -23.77 7.55
CA VAL A 24 -10.18 -24.12 7.25
C VAL A 24 -10.32 -25.50 6.60
N ASP A 25 -9.31 -25.92 5.83
CA ASP A 25 -9.29 -27.19 5.10
C ASP A 25 -8.52 -28.30 5.82
N ALA A 26 -8.13 -28.07 7.09
CA ALA A 26 -7.30 -28.99 7.87
C ALA A 26 -7.83 -30.42 7.89
N TYR A 27 -9.16 -30.59 7.95
CA TYR A 27 -9.79 -31.91 7.98
C TYR A 27 -9.60 -32.71 6.68
N ALA A 28 -9.77 -32.07 5.53
CA ALA A 28 -9.57 -32.71 4.23
C ALA A 28 -8.10 -33.10 4.03
N HIS A 29 -7.18 -32.26 4.46
CA HIS A 29 -5.74 -32.52 4.40
C HIS A 29 -5.29 -33.66 5.32
N VAL A 30 -5.88 -33.79 6.53
CA VAL A 30 -5.63 -34.93 7.41
C VAL A 30 -6.06 -36.23 6.77
N GLN A 31 -7.22 -36.30 6.14
CA GLN A 31 -7.67 -37.47 5.43
C GLN A 31 -6.70 -37.86 4.32
N HIS A 32 -6.32 -36.92 3.49
CA HIS A 32 -5.36 -37.15 2.42
C HIS A 32 -3.99 -37.62 2.95
N TRP A 33 -3.50 -37.01 4.04
CA TRP A 33 -2.25 -37.41 4.67
C TRP A 33 -2.31 -38.86 5.23
N ILE A 34 -3.42 -39.21 5.91
CA ILE A 34 -3.61 -40.60 6.43
C ILE A 34 -3.63 -41.60 5.29
N GLU A 35 -4.26 -41.29 4.16
CA GLU A 35 -4.33 -42.18 3.00
C GLU A 35 -2.98 -42.34 2.28
N SER A 36 -2.18 -41.28 2.19
CA SER A 36 -0.93 -41.24 1.43
C SER A 36 0.30 -41.56 2.28
N GLU A 37 0.46 -40.92 3.41
CA GLU A 37 1.66 -41.00 4.26
C GLU A 37 1.44 -41.90 5.49
N GLY A 38 0.22 -41.91 6.07
CA GLY A 38 -0.09 -42.73 7.24
C GLY A 38 0.12 -44.21 7.01
N LYS A 39 -0.14 -44.71 5.80
CA LYS A 39 0.11 -46.11 5.41
C LYS A 39 1.60 -46.50 5.41
N LYS A 40 2.49 -45.53 5.26
CA LYS A 40 3.95 -45.76 5.27
C LYS A 40 4.52 -45.95 6.68
N HIS A 41 3.81 -45.49 7.69
CA HIS A 41 4.26 -45.50 9.10
C HIS A 41 3.80 -46.74 9.89
N GLY A 42 2.89 -47.56 9.34
CA GLY A 42 2.37 -48.77 10.01
C GLY A 42 1.74 -48.42 11.37
N ASP A 43 2.11 -49.16 12.41
CA ASP A 43 1.60 -48.98 13.78
C ASP A 43 2.23 -47.77 14.52
N ASN A 44 3.21 -47.09 13.91
CA ASN A 44 3.94 -45.94 14.49
C ASN A 44 3.50 -44.61 13.89
N VAL A 45 2.21 -44.41 13.70
CA VAL A 45 1.67 -43.12 13.20
C VAL A 45 1.85 -42.04 14.25
N PRO A 46 2.53 -40.92 13.93
CA PRO A 46 2.67 -39.80 14.86
C PRO A 46 1.32 -39.22 15.32
N PRO A 47 1.22 -38.67 16.51
CA PRO A 47 -0.01 -38.00 16.95
C PRO A 47 -0.35 -36.82 16.04
N VAL A 48 -1.60 -36.74 15.61
CA VAL A 48 -2.11 -35.70 14.73
C VAL A 48 -3.08 -34.82 15.52
N TYR A 49 -2.88 -33.49 15.41
CA TYR A 49 -3.68 -32.48 16.08
C TYR A 49 -4.44 -31.63 15.08
N LEU A 50 -5.70 -31.33 15.38
CA LEU A 50 -6.62 -30.56 14.57
C LEU A 50 -7.20 -29.40 15.39
N GLY A 51 -6.98 -28.16 14.96
CA GLY A 51 -7.65 -26.99 15.49
C GLY A 51 -7.34 -26.61 16.95
N LYS A 52 -8.01 -25.58 17.43
CA LYS A 52 -7.71 -24.91 18.73
C LYS A 52 -7.87 -25.81 19.97
N LYS A 53 -8.86 -26.69 20.01
CA LYS A 53 -9.13 -27.53 21.18
C LYS A 53 -8.04 -28.59 21.42
N GLN A 54 -7.56 -29.20 20.34
CA GLN A 54 -6.56 -30.25 20.44
C GLN A 54 -5.15 -29.69 20.66
N LEU A 55 -4.88 -28.45 20.23
CA LEU A 55 -3.60 -27.78 20.52
C LEU A 55 -3.40 -27.51 22.02
N ALA A 56 -4.47 -27.38 22.80
CA ALA A 56 -4.36 -27.28 24.27
C ALA A 56 -3.76 -28.53 24.90
N ASP A 57 -3.95 -29.72 24.28
CA ASP A 57 -3.42 -30.99 24.79
C ASP A 57 -1.92 -31.17 24.48
N LEU A 58 -1.34 -30.36 23.59
CA LEU A 58 0.11 -30.40 23.30
C LEU A 58 0.96 -30.19 24.57
N ALA A 59 0.53 -29.35 25.49
CA ALA A 59 1.23 -29.12 26.76
C ALA A 59 1.32 -30.38 27.63
N ASN A 60 0.38 -31.33 27.46
CA ASN A 60 0.29 -32.56 28.23
C ASN A 60 1.04 -33.73 27.58
N ILE A 61 1.54 -33.56 26.34
CA ILE A 61 2.24 -34.62 25.64
C ILE A 61 3.72 -34.57 26.00
N ARG A 62 4.15 -35.54 26.78
CA ARG A 62 5.57 -35.84 27.01
C ARG A 62 6.10 -36.65 25.85
N ILE A 63 6.63 -35.98 24.83
CA ILE A 63 7.37 -36.64 23.77
C ILE A 63 8.82 -36.70 24.23
N ILE A 64 9.28 -37.89 24.64
CA ILE A 64 10.65 -38.05 25.13
C ILE A 64 11.33 -39.03 24.18
N ASP A 65 12.26 -38.55 23.35
CA ASP A 65 13.39 -39.34 22.89
C ASP A 65 14.65 -38.46 22.93
N LYS A 66 15.66 -38.94 23.71
CA LYS A 66 17.03 -38.37 23.80
C LYS A 66 17.12 -36.83 23.79
N GLY A 67 16.13 -36.14 24.37
CA GLY A 67 16.20 -34.74 24.64
C GLY A 67 15.71 -33.79 23.54
N ARG A 68 15.14 -34.25 22.41
CA ARG A 68 14.58 -33.39 21.38
C ARG A 68 13.12 -33.67 21.09
N ARG A 69 12.30 -32.63 20.99
CA ARG A 69 10.91 -32.71 20.56
C ARG A 69 10.77 -32.03 19.21
N CYS A 70 10.17 -32.73 18.26
CA CYS A 70 10.00 -32.27 16.89
C CYS A 70 8.53 -32.18 16.50
N ALA A 71 8.18 -31.22 15.62
CA ALA A 71 6.85 -31.09 15.06
C ALA A 71 6.89 -30.72 13.57
N ARG A 72 5.86 -31.18 12.84
CA ARG A 72 5.55 -30.68 11.49
C ARG A 72 4.21 -29.98 11.51
N VAL A 73 4.16 -28.76 11.00
CA VAL A 73 2.94 -27.94 10.93
C VAL A 73 2.57 -27.78 9.47
N TYR A 74 1.37 -28.23 9.12
CA TYR A 74 0.81 -28.06 7.78
C TYR A 74 -0.31 -27.03 7.82
N LEU A 75 -0.15 -25.95 7.06
CA LEU A 75 -1.21 -24.95 6.86
C LEU A 75 -2.12 -25.41 5.72
N ALA A 76 -3.42 -25.45 5.98
CA ALA A 76 -4.43 -25.93 5.05
C ALA A 76 -5.53 -24.86 4.86
N GLY A 77 -5.48 -24.15 3.73
CA GLY A 77 -6.35 -23.01 3.44
C GLY A 77 -5.92 -21.76 4.18
N ASP A 78 -6.81 -20.78 4.19
CA ASP A 78 -6.55 -19.50 4.84
C ASP A 78 -6.46 -19.65 6.36
N ILE A 79 -5.36 -19.20 6.91
CA ILE A 79 -5.12 -19.13 8.35
C ILE A 79 -4.55 -17.77 8.70
N GLU A 80 -5.12 -17.15 9.71
CA GLU A 80 -4.66 -15.84 10.16
C GLU A 80 -3.29 -15.95 10.87
N PRO A 81 -2.37 -14.99 10.67
CA PRO A 81 -1.05 -14.97 11.29
C PRO A 81 -1.08 -15.15 12.81
N ILE A 82 -2.06 -14.56 13.47
CA ILE A 82 -2.25 -14.70 14.92
C ILE A 82 -2.52 -16.15 15.35
N GLN A 83 -3.14 -16.95 14.50
CA GLN A 83 -3.37 -18.38 14.76
C GLN A 83 -2.07 -19.18 14.60
N ILE A 84 -1.22 -18.78 13.64
CA ILE A 84 0.10 -19.37 13.44
C ILE A 84 0.98 -19.11 14.67
N ASN A 85 0.97 -17.87 15.17
CA ASN A 85 1.70 -17.47 16.37
C ASN A 85 1.22 -18.24 17.60
N ALA A 86 -0.09 -18.40 17.77
CA ALA A 86 -0.66 -19.18 18.87
C ALA A 86 -0.27 -20.68 18.81
N ILE A 87 -0.12 -21.24 17.60
CA ILE A 87 0.38 -22.61 17.40
C ILE A 87 1.85 -22.70 17.83
N ALA A 88 2.68 -21.76 17.34
CA ALA A 88 4.09 -21.71 17.65
C ALA A 88 4.36 -21.57 19.15
N GLU A 89 3.62 -20.72 19.84
CA GLU A 89 3.73 -20.50 21.28
C GLU A 89 3.34 -21.77 22.07
N LYS A 90 2.23 -22.41 21.73
CA LYS A 90 1.85 -23.69 22.36
C LYS A 90 2.89 -24.78 22.15
N MET A 91 3.51 -24.84 20.97
CA MET A 91 4.61 -25.76 20.70
C MET A 91 5.86 -25.41 21.53
N ALA A 92 6.20 -24.13 21.63
CA ALA A 92 7.33 -23.67 22.42
C ALA A 92 7.16 -24.02 23.92
N LEU A 93 5.96 -23.75 24.49
CA LEU A 93 5.59 -24.11 25.86
C LEU A 93 5.55 -25.63 26.09
N ALA A 94 5.14 -26.42 25.09
CA ALA A 94 5.20 -27.87 25.13
C ALA A 94 6.64 -28.43 25.03
N GLY A 95 7.63 -27.55 24.85
CA GLY A 95 9.06 -27.90 24.76
C GLY A 95 9.45 -28.47 23.39
N VAL A 96 8.74 -28.14 22.32
CA VAL A 96 9.13 -28.50 20.95
C VAL A 96 10.34 -27.67 20.55
N GLN A 97 11.43 -28.33 20.19
CA GLN A 97 12.70 -27.68 19.87
C GLN A 97 12.91 -27.48 18.38
N ASP A 98 12.44 -28.44 17.57
CA ASP A 98 12.53 -28.43 16.12
C ASP A 98 11.12 -28.46 15.53
N ALA A 99 10.75 -27.47 14.73
CA ALA A 99 9.51 -27.50 13.96
C ALA A 99 9.75 -27.04 12.53
N LYS A 100 8.95 -27.58 11.61
CA LYS A 100 8.92 -27.17 10.21
C LYS A 100 7.50 -26.81 9.82
N LEU A 101 7.36 -25.61 9.23
CA LEU A 101 6.09 -25.11 8.70
C LEU A 101 6.01 -25.42 7.21
N TYR A 102 4.91 -26.06 6.81
CA TYR A 102 4.58 -26.38 5.43
C TYR A 102 3.38 -25.51 5.00
N LYS A 103 3.56 -24.66 3.98
CA LYS A 103 2.52 -23.73 3.46
C LYS A 103 1.64 -24.38 2.39
N GLY A 104 1.47 -25.68 2.43
CA GLY A 104 0.67 -26.45 1.50
C GLY A 104 1.05 -27.91 1.44
N ILE A 105 0.36 -28.72 0.63
CA ILE A 105 0.69 -30.11 0.37
C ILE A 105 0.68 -30.34 -1.15
N PRO A 106 1.81 -30.72 -1.76
CA PRO A 106 3.15 -30.85 -1.19
C PRO A 106 3.91 -29.51 -1.13
N ASP A 107 4.55 -29.24 -0.01
CA ASP A 107 5.53 -28.16 0.10
C ASP A 107 6.94 -28.78 0.09
N ARG A 108 7.78 -28.35 -0.86
CA ARG A 108 9.14 -28.88 -1.02
C ARG A 108 10.18 -28.11 -0.21
N ASN A 109 9.84 -26.91 0.28
CA ASN A 109 10.73 -26.05 1.06
C ASN A 109 10.04 -25.57 2.33
N PRO A 110 9.88 -26.41 3.36
CA PRO A 110 9.27 -26.01 4.61
C PRO A 110 10.13 -24.98 5.34
N GLU A 111 9.48 -24.02 5.98
CA GLU A 111 10.11 -23.02 6.82
C GLU A 111 10.60 -23.64 8.14
N ASP A 112 11.85 -23.38 8.51
CA ASP A 112 12.45 -23.87 9.76
C ASP A 112 12.10 -22.93 10.92
N TRP A 113 11.44 -23.48 11.94
CA TRP A 113 10.95 -22.71 13.09
C TRP A 113 11.82 -22.82 14.35
N ARG A 114 13.00 -23.41 14.29
CA ARG A 114 13.86 -23.59 15.48
C ARG A 114 14.17 -22.28 16.19
N ASP A 115 14.67 -21.31 15.45
CA ASP A 115 15.03 -20.00 15.99
C ASP A 115 13.80 -19.20 16.45
N TYR A 116 12.69 -19.39 15.76
CA TYR A 116 11.41 -18.76 16.11
C TYR A 116 10.86 -19.32 17.44
N LEU A 117 10.83 -20.63 17.59
CA LEU A 117 10.38 -21.29 18.82
C LEU A 117 11.31 -21.01 20.02
N GLN A 118 12.61 -20.83 19.78
CA GLN A 118 13.55 -20.45 20.82
C GLN A 118 13.28 -19.03 21.32
N ARG A 119 13.05 -18.09 20.42
CA ARG A 119 12.70 -16.68 20.78
C ARG A 119 11.40 -16.63 21.59
N ILE A 120 10.37 -17.35 21.16
CA ILE A 120 9.10 -17.41 21.90
C ILE A 120 9.30 -17.96 23.33
N ARG A 121 10.15 -18.99 23.49
CA ARG A 121 10.48 -19.50 24.83
C ARG A 121 11.16 -18.46 25.71
N GLU A 122 12.14 -17.76 25.16
CA GLU A 122 12.85 -16.68 25.89
C GLU A 122 11.92 -15.52 26.25
N GLN A 123 10.93 -15.22 25.43
CA GLN A 123 9.88 -14.24 25.72
C GLN A 123 8.95 -14.73 26.84
N ALA A 124 8.51 -15.98 26.76
CA ALA A 124 7.65 -16.58 27.79
C ALA A 124 8.35 -16.67 29.16
N GLU A 125 9.66 -16.95 29.20
CA GLU A 125 10.46 -16.96 30.43
C GLU A 125 10.61 -15.55 31.05
N ARG A 126 10.49 -14.48 30.26
CA ARG A 126 10.46 -13.08 30.71
C ARG A 126 9.08 -12.60 31.17
N GLY A 127 8.06 -13.45 31.10
CA GLY A 127 6.68 -13.09 31.46
C GLY A 127 5.95 -12.26 30.40
N GLU A 128 6.46 -12.21 29.20
CA GLU A 128 5.90 -11.48 28.05
C GLU A 128 5.14 -12.46 27.13
N THR A 129 3.96 -12.92 27.54
CA THR A 129 3.18 -13.84 26.70
C THR A 129 2.11 -13.14 25.88
N LEU A 130 2.26 -13.17 24.55
CA LEU A 130 1.24 -12.72 23.58
C LEU A 130 -0.07 -13.54 23.66
N VAL A 131 0.00 -14.81 24.10
CA VAL A 131 -1.15 -15.73 24.24
C VAL A 131 -2.00 -15.40 25.47
N ASP A 132 -1.41 -14.91 26.55
CA ASP A 132 -2.21 -14.51 27.71
C ASP A 132 -3.11 -13.32 27.40
N GLU A 133 -2.70 -12.38 26.56
CA GLU A 133 -3.56 -11.31 26.09
C GLU A 133 -4.63 -11.81 25.11
N TYR A 134 -4.26 -12.73 24.20
CA TYR A 134 -5.21 -13.32 23.26
C TYR A 134 -6.19 -14.26 23.97
N ASN A 135 -5.73 -15.12 24.87
CA ASN A 135 -6.61 -15.97 25.68
C ASN A 135 -7.46 -15.13 26.63
N LYS A 136 -6.94 -14.07 27.24
CA LYS A 136 -7.73 -13.10 27.99
C LYS A 136 -8.74 -12.37 27.11
N SER A 137 -8.43 -12.09 25.84
CA SER A 137 -9.40 -11.52 24.89
C SER A 137 -10.44 -12.53 24.42
N GLN A 138 -10.10 -13.82 24.33
CA GLN A 138 -11.04 -14.91 24.01
C GLN A 138 -11.85 -15.36 25.24
N GLU A 139 -11.25 -15.39 26.44
CA GLU A 139 -11.96 -15.67 27.69
C GLU A 139 -12.97 -14.56 28.03
N LYS A 140 -12.70 -13.29 27.70
CA LYS A 140 -13.64 -12.18 27.85
C LYS A 140 -14.80 -12.19 26.86
N ARG A 141 -14.72 -12.98 25.80
CA ARG A 141 -15.84 -13.17 24.85
C ARG A 141 -16.78 -14.31 25.26
N GLN A 142 -16.82 -14.70 26.52
CA GLN A 142 -17.87 -15.57 27.04
C GLN A 142 -19.16 -14.79 27.14
N ILE A 143 -20.20 -15.32 26.50
CA ILE A 143 -21.54 -14.75 26.61
C ILE A 143 -22.01 -14.93 28.04
N ALA A 144 -22.37 -13.85 28.71
CA ALA A 144 -22.98 -13.91 30.03
C ALA A 144 -24.33 -14.65 29.91
N THR A 145 -24.49 -15.69 30.72
CA THR A 145 -25.71 -16.52 30.76
C THR A 145 -26.52 -16.26 32.02
N GLY A 146 -27.80 -16.57 31.99
CA GLY A 146 -28.72 -16.36 33.11
C GLY A 146 -29.22 -14.92 33.23
N LEU A 147 -29.16 -14.14 32.14
CA LEU A 147 -29.65 -12.76 32.07
C LEU A 147 -31.13 -12.73 31.65
N ASP A 148 -31.95 -11.96 32.36
CA ASP A 148 -33.31 -11.66 31.94
C ASP A 148 -33.34 -10.52 30.90
N LEU A 149 -32.94 -10.84 29.68
CA LEU A 149 -32.84 -9.87 28.58
C LEU A 149 -34.22 -9.31 28.19
N ALA A 150 -35.30 -10.04 28.47
CA ALA A 150 -36.66 -9.60 28.14
C ALA A 150 -37.06 -8.34 28.93
N GLN A 151 -36.66 -8.24 30.18
CA GLN A 151 -36.95 -7.10 31.06
C GLN A 151 -35.96 -5.95 30.95
N MET A 152 -34.84 -6.13 30.22
CA MET A 152 -33.82 -5.10 30.07
C MET A 152 -34.21 -4.06 29.02
N ALA A 153 -33.90 -2.80 29.31
CA ALA A 153 -33.97 -1.72 28.33
C ALA A 153 -32.87 -1.89 27.24
N ALA A 154 -33.05 -1.27 26.09
CA ALA A 154 -32.08 -1.30 25.02
C ALA A 154 -30.66 -0.86 25.46
N SER A 155 -30.57 0.15 26.34
CA SER A 155 -29.32 0.63 26.92
C SER A 155 -28.60 -0.37 27.83
N GLN A 156 -29.33 -1.27 28.47
CA GLN A 156 -28.73 -2.34 29.29
C GLN A 156 -28.21 -3.47 28.40
N ARG A 157 -28.98 -3.86 27.38
CA ARG A 157 -28.56 -4.83 26.35
C ARG A 157 -27.33 -4.33 25.56
N ALA A 158 -27.26 -3.01 25.31
CA ALA A 158 -26.13 -2.34 24.70
C ALA A 158 -24.83 -2.53 25.49
N LYS A 159 -24.89 -2.44 26.82
CA LYS A 159 -23.74 -2.68 27.70
C LYS A 159 -23.24 -4.11 27.60
N ILE A 160 -24.15 -5.08 27.59
CA ILE A 160 -23.81 -6.50 27.44
C ILE A 160 -23.10 -6.76 26.10
N LEU A 161 -23.61 -6.17 25.02
CA LEU A 161 -23.00 -6.27 23.69
C LEU A 161 -21.61 -5.63 23.66
N ALA A 162 -21.43 -4.45 24.28
CA ALA A 162 -20.13 -3.78 24.39
C ALA A 162 -19.15 -4.58 25.25
N GLU A 163 -19.59 -5.14 26.37
CA GLU A 163 -18.80 -5.98 27.26
C GLU A 163 -18.34 -7.27 26.58
N TYR A 164 -19.18 -7.86 25.72
CA TYR A 164 -18.82 -9.02 24.90
C TYR A 164 -17.62 -8.73 23.99
N TYR A 165 -17.57 -7.55 23.37
CA TYR A 165 -16.45 -7.16 22.52
C TYR A 165 -15.24 -6.65 23.28
N GLY A 166 -15.40 -6.17 24.51
CA GLY A 166 -14.37 -5.65 25.38
C GLY A 166 -13.93 -4.25 24.98
N LYS A 167 -12.76 -4.10 24.35
CA LYS A 167 -12.25 -2.80 23.87
C LYS A 167 -12.92 -2.45 22.54
N ILE A 168 -13.92 -1.59 22.60
CA ILE A 168 -14.77 -1.21 21.48
C ILE A 168 -14.87 0.31 21.37
N ALA A 169 -14.91 0.85 20.16
CA ALA A 169 -15.02 2.28 19.89
C ALA A 169 -15.87 2.55 18.64
N VAL A 170 -16.37 3.78 18.49
CA VAL A 170 -17.19 4.20 17.35
C VAL A 170 -16.63 5.45 16.70
N ILE A 171 -16.74 5.54 15.37
CA ILE A 171 -16.58 6.80 14.63
C ILE A 171 -17.97 7.43 14.47
N PRO A 172 -18.29 8.52 15.19
CA PRO A 172 -19.65 9.06 15.24
C PRO A 172 -20.23 9.48 13.88
N GLU A 173 -19.38 10.03 13.01
CA GLU A 173 -19.78 10.57 11.70
C GLU A 173 -20.31 9.49 10.76
N SER A 174 -19.75 8.28 10.83
CA SER A 174 -20.16 7.16 10.00
C SER A 174 -20.97 6.09 10.75
N GLY A 175 -20.95 6.13 12.09
CA GLY A 175 -21.50 5.07 12.94
C GLY A 175 -20.72 3.75 12.85
N ALA A 176 -19.51 3.76 12.26
CA ALA A 176 -18.66 2.58 12.15
C ALA A 176 -18.10 2.19 13.50
N VAL A 177 -18.22 0.90 13.84
CA VAL A 177 -17.76 0.33 15.11
C VAL A 177 -16.46 -0.42 14.88
N TYR A 178 -15.52 -0.26 15.81
CA TYR A 178 -14.22 -0.93 15.80
C TYR A 178 -13.97 -1.63 17.12
N VAL A 179 -13.29 -2.76 17.06
CA VAL A 179 -12.88 -3.56 18.22
C VAL A 179 -11.38 -3.75 18.19
N PHE A 180 -10.72 -3.51 19.31
CA PHE A 180 -9.29 -3.76 19.44
C PHE A 180 -9.03 -5.26 19.62
N ASN A 181 -8.24 -5.85 18.72
CA ASN A 181 -7.95 -7.29 18.74
C ASN A 181 -6.66 -7.66 19.49
N GLY A 182 -6.02 -6.68 20.13
CA GLY A 182 -4.70 -6.83 20.78
C GLY A 182 -3.56 -6.19 19.97
N ALA A 183 -3.75 -5.98 18.67
CA ALA A 183 -2.79 -5.35 17.78
C ALA A 183 -3.35 -4.10 17.10
N ILE A 184 -4.52 -4.21 16.49
CA ILE A 184 -5.17 -3.14 15.73
C ILE A 184 -6.66 -3.04 16.06
N TRP A 185 -7.27 -1.94 15.64
CA TRP A 185 -8.70 -1.73 15.68
C TRP A 185 -9.35 -2.26 14.38
N GLU A 186 -10.08 -3.36 14.49
CA GLU A 186 -10.79 -3.99 13.39
C GLU A 186 -12.22 -3.49 13.29
N LYS A 187 -12.68 -3.19 12.09
CA LYS A 187 -14.06 -2.78 11.83
C LYS A 187 -14.99 -3.95 12.00
N VAL A 188 -16.05 -3.77 12.80
CA VAL A 188 -17.14 -4.73 12.96
C VAL A 188 -18.35 -4.23 12.19
N THR A 189 -18.91 -5.08 11.33
CA THR A 189 -20.09 -4.70 10.55
C THR A 189 -21.36 -4.70 11.40
N ASP A 190 -22.36 -3.91 11.02
CA ASP A 190 -23.66 -3.92 11.70
C ASP A 190 -24.30 -5.32 11.64
N ASN A 191 -24.04 -6.09 10.60
CA ASN A 191 -24.52 -7.48 10.50
C ASN A 191 -23.86 -8.39 11.52
N ASP A 192 -22.57 -8.20 11.80
CA ASP A 192 -21.87 -8.98 12.84
C ASP A 192 -22.35 -8.58 14.23
N LEU A 193 -22.60 -7.29 14.47
CA LEU A 193 -23.22 -6.81 15.71
C LEU A 193 -24.61 -7.42 15.91
N ARG A 194 -25.45 -7.48 14.85
CA ARG A 194 -26.78 -8.13 14.91
C ARG A 194 -26.67 -9.61 15.21
N ARG A 195 -25.77 -10.33 14.55
CA ARG A 195 -25.55 -11.77 14.79
C ARG A 195 -25.09 -12.02 16.22
N THR A 196 -24.13 -11.24 16.70
CA THR A 196 -23.64 -11.36 18.08
C THR A 196 -24.75 -11.10 19.10
N MET A 197 -25.53 -10.03 18.90
CA MET A 197 -26.67 -9.75 19.80
C MET A 197 -27.74 -10.84 19.75
N GLY A 198 -28.02 -11.40 18.56
CA GLY A 198 -28.92 -12.54 18.40
C GLY A 198 -28.40 -13.76 19.17
N THR A 199 -27.13 -14.08 19.05
CA THR A 199 -26.50 -15.18 19.81
C THR A 199 -26.59 -14.95 21.33
N ILE A 200 -26.41 -13.70 21.80
CA ILE A 200 -26.59 -13.37 23.24
C ILE A 200 -28.02 -13.64 23.70
N PHE A 201 -29.01 -13.33 22.89
CA PHE A 201 -30.42 -13.66 23.21
C PHE A 201 -30.66 -15.17 23.24
N ASP A 202 -30.15 -15.92 22.24
CA ASP A 202 -30.30 -17.36 22.11
C ASP A 202 -29.63 -18.11 23.29
N GLU A 203 -28.45 -17.70 23.71
CA GLU A 203 -27.73 -18.30 24.86
C GLU A 203 -28.40 -18.01 26.21
N ASN A 204 -29.35 -17.06 26.25
CA ASN A 204 -30.15 -16.73 27.43
C ASN A 204 -31.61 -17.17 27.28
N ASP A 205 -31.91 -18.06 26.34
CA ASP A 205 -33.28 -18.57 26.06
C ASP A 205 -34.34 -17.46 25.96
N THR A 206 -33.96 -16.27 25.44
CA THR A 206 -34.81 -15.10 25.39
C THR A 206 -35.26 -14.81 23.95
N PRO A 207 -36.57 -14.78 23.65
CA PRO A 207 -37.07 -14.38 22.33
C PRO A 207 -36.73 -12.92 22.00
N TYR A 208 -36.41 -12.66 20.74
CA TYR A 208 -36.06 -11.30 20.28
C TYR A 208 -36.78 -10.91 18.99
N SER A 209 -36.81 -9.62 18.72
CA SER A 209 -37.24 -9.07 17.44
C SER A 209 -36.09 -8.33 16.77
N PRO A 210 -36.06 -8.24 15.42
CA PRO A 210 -35.05 -7.44 14.72
C PRO A 210 -34.94 -5.99 15.24
N LYS A 211 -36.08 -5.35 15.51
CA LYS A 211 -36.14 -4.00 16.09
C LYS A 211 -35.50 -3.92 17.48
N GLY A 212 -35.65 -4.98 18.30
CA GLY A 212 -35.04 -5.03 19.62
C GLY A 212 -33.52 -5.16 19.57
N ILE A 213 -32.98 -5.88 18.57
CA ILE A 213 -31.57 -5.98 18.29
C ILE A 213 -31.02 -4.63 17.79
N ASP A 214 -31.67 -4.02 16.77
CA ASP A 214 -31.24 -2.73 16.23
C ASP A 214 -31.22 -1.63 17.31
N ALA A 215 -32.24 -1.59 18.18
CA ALA A 215 -32.28 -0.63 19.28
C ALA A 215 -31.12 -0.81 20.29
N ALA A 216 -30.69 -2.05 20.55
CA ALA A 216 -29.54 -2.32 21.40
C ALA A 216 -28.21 -1.85 20.73
N ILE A 217 -28.07 -2.08 19.42
CA ILE A 217 -26.90 -1.63 18.65
C ILE A 217 -26.84 -0.10 18.59
N ASP A 218 -27.96 0.55 18.30
CA ASP A 218 -28.04 2.02 18.28
C ASP A 218 -27.68 2.63 19.64
N ALA A 219 -28.22 2.04 20.71
CA ALA A 219 -27.89 2.46 22.08
C ALA A 219 -26.40 2.21 22.41
N MET A 220 -25.81 1.12 21.94
CA MET A 220 -24.39 0.83 22.11
C MET A 220 -23.51 1.88 21.42
N LYS A 221 -23.81 2.22 20.17
CA LYS A 221 -23.07 3.25 19.42
C LYS A 221 -23.06 4.62 20.11
N ILE A 222 -24.06 4.90 20.94
CA ILE A 222 -24.12 6.14 21.75
C ILE A 222 -23.26 6.03 23.03
N GLN A 223 -23.11 4.83 23.59
CA GLN A 223 -22.51 4.61 24.90
C GLN A 223 -21.00 4.32 24.85
N ILE A 224 -20.53 3.70 23.76
CA ILE A 224 -19.12 3.31 23.63
C ILE A 224 -18.22 4.52 23.36
N PRO A 225 -16.92 4.45 23.71
CA PRO A 225 -15.95 5.51 23.43
C PRO A 225 -15.87 5.90 21.96
N VAL A 226 -15.57 7.16 21.71
CA VAL A 226 -15.25 7.64 20.38
C VAL A 226 -13.84 7.17 20.03
N MET A 227 -13.68 6.64 18.81
CA MET A 227 -12.39 6.22 18.29
C MET A 227 -11.45 7.43 18.11
N GLY A 228 -10.23 7.33 18.61
CA GLY A 228 -9.20 8.33 18.38
C GLY A 228 -8.58 8.24 16.99
N GLU A 229 -7.83 9.25 16.61
CA GLU A 229 -7.08 9.26 15.34
C GLU A 229 -5.72 8.58 15.52
N PRO A 230 -5.31 7.69 14.58
CA PRO A 230 -3.99 7.08 14.61
C PRO A 230 -2.90 8.15 14.43
N SER A 231 -1.83 8.05 15.20
CA SER A 231 -0.67 8.91 14.99
C SER A 231 -0.02 8.60 13.65
N ARG A 232 0.27 9.63 12.86
CA ARG A 232 0.95 9.52 11.56
C ARG A 232 2.42 9.12 11.70
N ASP A 233 2.95 9.14 12.90
CA ASP A 233 4.35 8.80 13.18
C ASP A 233 4.51 7.37 13.69
N LEU A 234 3.42 6.57 13.68
CA LEU A 234 3.43 5.16 14.03
C LEU A 234 3.33 4.29 12.77
N ILE A 235 4.23 3.32 12.66
CA ILE A 235 4.17 2.27 11.65
C ILE A 235 3.81 0.96 12.34
N GLY A 236 2.66 0.36 11.97
CA GLY A 236 2.21 -0.91 12.50
C GLY A 236 2.94 -2.09 11.85
N PHE A 237 3.54 -2.91 12.67
CA PHE A 237 4.10 -4.23 12.35
C PHE A 237 3.21 -5.31 12.96
N GLU A 238 3.41 -6.56 12.60
CA GLU A 238 2.61 -7.66 13.16
C GLU A 238 2.80 -7.80 14.68
N ASN A 239 4.02 -7.61 15.15
CA ASN A 239 4.41 -7.79 16.56
C ASN A 239 4.54 -6.49 17.36
N GLY A 240 4.14 -5.33 16.83
CA GLY A 240 4.22 -4.06 17.55
C GLY A 240 4.18 -2.84 16.62
N VAL A 241 4.63 -1.72 17.12
CA VAL A 241 4.64 -0.44 16.42
C VAL A 241 6.02 0.20 16.46
N TYR A 242 6.47 0.75 15.33
CA TYR A 242 7.66 1.59 15.29
C TYR A 242 7.25 3.07 15.33
N ASP A 243 7.82 3.79 16.28
CA ASP A 243 7.55 5.21 16.48
C ASP A 243 8.64 6.05 15.79
N LEU A 244 8.27 6.75 14.73
CA LEU A 244 9.18 7.59 13.94
C LEU A 244 9.74 8.80 14.71
N LYS A 245 9.09 9.23 15.80
CA LYS A 245 9.57 10.35 16.64
C LYS A 245 10.64 9.91 17.62
N THR A 246 10.44 8.75 18.24
CA THR A 246 11.35 8.22 19.26
C THR A 246 12.36 7.24 18.69
N HIS A 247 12.17 6.78 17.44
CA HIS A 247 12.95 5.72 16.79
C HIS A 247 12.97 4.41 17.59
N GLN A 248 11.87 4.10 18.26
CA GLN A 248 11.76 2.92 19.11
C GLN A 248 10.65 2.02 18.61
N PHE A 249 10.88 0.73 18.71
CA PHE A 249 9.86 -0.28 18.57
C PHE A 249 9.18 -0.54 19.91
N LYS A 250 7.85 -0.60 19.92
CA LYS A 250 7.03 -0.75 21.14
C LYS A 250 5.94 -1.80 20.89
N PRO A 251 5.44 -2.47 21.94
CA PRO A 251 4.27 -3.33 21.83
C PRO A 251 3.05 -2.56 21.30
N HIS A 252 2.09 -3.30 20.74
CA HIS A 252 0.79 -2.74 20.39
C HIS A 252 0.06 -2.20 21.62
N HIS A 253 -0.66 -1.11 21.44
CA HIS A 253 -1.50 -0.52 22.47
C HIS A 253 -2.78 0.06 21.84
N GLU A 254 -3.91 -0.04 22.54
CA GLU A 254 -5.19 0.47 22.06
C GLU A 254 -5.18 1.97 21.75
N GLU A 255 -4.44 2.76 22.53
CA GLU A 255 -4.29 4.21 22.33
C GLU A 255 -3.51 4.58 21.06
N ASN A 256 -2.87 3.61 20.40
CA ASN A 256 -2.25 3.84 19.09
C ASN A 256 -3.29 4.08 18.00
N TRP A 257 -4.52 3.63 18.19
CA TRP A 257 -5.65 3.73 17.27
C TRP A 257 -5.37 3.22 15.85
N LEU A 258 -4.40 2.32 15.71
CA LEU A 258 -4.05 1.74 14.42
C LEU A 258 -5.14 0.79 13.95
N VAL A 259 -5.54 0.93 12.69
CA VAL A 259 -6.54 0.07 12.03
C VAL A 259 -5.91 -0.94 11.08
N CYS A 260 -4.59 -0.91 10.94
CA CYS A 260 -3.86 -1.88 10.13
C CYS A 260 -2.39 -1.93 10.55
N HIS A 261 -1.73 -3.04 10.21
CA HIS A 261 -0.29 -3.21 10.22
C HIS A 261 0.17 -3.82 8.89
N ASN A 262 1.47 -3.82 8.62
CA ASN A 262 2.02 -4.30 7.35
C ASN A 262 2.15 -5.83 7.25
N GLY A 263 1.84 -6.58 8.30
CA GLY A 263 1.98 -8.03 8.35
C GLY A 263 3.42 -8.54 8.45
N ILE A 264 4.37 -7.67 8.75
CA ILE A 264 5.80 -7.99 8.86
C ILE A 264 6.17 -8.04 10.34
N ILE A 265 6.94 -9.05 10.72
CA ILE A 265 7.51 -9.14 12.06
C ILE A 265 8.75 -8.27 12.13
N TRP A 266 8.73 -7.28 13.03
CA TRP A 266 9.91 -6.48 13.32
C TRP A 266 10.96 -7.29 14.07
N ASN A 267 12.21 -7.18 13.62
CA ASN A 267 13.39 -7.71 14.28
C ASN A 267 14.46 -6.62 14.31
N GLU A 268 15.27 -6.61 15.35
CA GLU A 268 16.41 -5.71 15.44
C GLU A 268 17.45 -6.00 14.34
N SER A 269 18.23 -4.97 13.98
CA SER A 269 19.27 -5.10 12.97
C SER A 269 20.45 -5.94 13.48
N ALA A 270 21.04 -6.72 12.60
CA ALA A 270 22.34 -7.32 12.86
C ALA A 270 23.44 -6.23 12.89
N GLU A 271 24.53 -6.48 13.63
CA GLU A 271 25.68 -5.60 13.64
C GLU A 271 26.28 -5.50 12.22
N GLY A 272 26.51 -4.29 11.74
CA GLY A 272 27.07 -4.05 10.39
C GLY A 272 26.08 -4.27 9.24
N GLU A 273 24.78 -4.39 9.51
CA GLU A 273 23.76 -4.58 8.47
C GLU A 273 23.81 -3.49 7.40
N ASN A 274 23.82 -3.92 6.13
CA ASN A 274 23.81 -3.07 4.95
C ASN A 274 23.09 -3.75 3.79
N LEU A 275 22.69 -2.98 2.76
CA LEU A 275 21.93 -3.52 1.63
C LEU A 275 22.73 -4.47 0.73
N VAL A 276 24.04 -4.23 0.56
CA VAL A 276 24.87 -4.99 -0.38
C VAL A 276 24.97 -6.45 0.05
N ASP A 277 25.23 -6.68 1.35
CA ASP A 277 25.46 -8.00 1.90
C ASP A 277 24.18 -8.68 2.38
N HIS A 278 23.20 -7.92 2.87
CA HIS A 278 22.03 -8.46 3.55
C HIS A 278 20.71 -8.34 2.76
N ALA A 279 20.69 -7.51 1.69
CA ALA A 279 19.59 -7.41 0.73
C ALA A 279 20.13 -7.31 -0.71
N PRO A 280 20.97 -8.28 -1.16
CA PRO A 280 21.68 -8.19 -2.44
C PRO A 280 20.74 -8.20 -3.65
N ASN A 281 19.58 -8.82 -3.57
CA ASN A 281 18.62 -8.85 -4.67
C ASN A 281 17.92 -7.50 -4.83
N PHE A 282 17.55 -6.86 -3.73
CA PHE A 282 17.04 -5.49 -3.73
C PHE A 282 18.10 -4.51 -4.24
N TRP A 283 19.34 -4.60 -3.74
CA TRP A 283 20.44 -3.76 -4.17
C TRP A 283 20.71 -3.87 -5.68
N ARG A 284 20.73 -5.09 -6.21
CA ARG A 284 20.91 -5.35 -7.65
C ARG A 284 19.78 -4.74 -8.47
N TRP A 285 18.51 -4.94 -8.05
CA TRP A 285 17.36 -4.33 -8.70
C TRP A 285 17.44 -2.80 -8.67
N LEU A 286 17.72 -2.21 -7.51
CA LEU A 286 17.81 -0.77 -7.34
C LEU A 286 18.91 -0.16 -8.22
N SER A 287 20.08 -0.79 -8.24
CA SER A 287 21.21 -0.37 -9.08
C SER A 287 20.85 -0.42 -10.57
N HIS A 288 20.14 -1.47 -11.01
CA HIS A 288 19.66 -1.58 -12.39
C HIS A 288 18.61 -0.50 -12.72
N ALA A 289 17.58 -0.35 -11.90
CA ALA A 289 16.48 0.62 -12.10
C ALA A 289 16.98 2.08 -12.15
N THR A 290 18.11 2.35 -11.53
CA THR A 290 18.72 3.67 -11.48
C THR A 290 19.90 3.85 -12.43
N SER A 291 20.31 2.80 -13.13
CA SER A 291 21.56 2.78 -13.93
C SER A 291 22.79 3.21 -13.12
N GLY A 292 22.84 2.82 -11.84
CA GLY A 292 23.90 3.17 -10.90
C GLY A 292 23.87 4.63 -10.40
N ASN A 293 22.83 5.41 -10.72
CA ASN A 293 22.69 6.78 -10.23
C ASN A 293 22.28 6.78 -8.75
N VAL A 294 23.20 7.19 -7.88
CA VAL A 294 23.01 7.21 -6.42
C VAL A 294 21.88 8.14 -5.99
N GLN A 295 21.78 9.35 -6.58
CA GLN A 295 20.71 10.30 -6.23
C GLN A 295 19.33 9.76 -6.59
N LYS A 296 19.22 9.09 -7.74
CA LYS A 296 17.95 8.44 -8.14
C LYS A 296 17.62 7.28 -7.20
N ALA A 297 18.61 6.51 -6.75
CA ALA A 297 18.42 5.43 -5.78
C ALA A 297 17.91 5.96 -4.45
N GLU A 298 18.46 7.05 -3.93
CA GLU A 298 17.95 7.71 -2.71
C GLU A 298 16.50 8.17 -2.88
N ARG A 299 16.15 8.75 -4.02
CA ARG A 299 14.78 9.19 -4.31
C ARG A 299 13.79 8.03 -4.45
N ILE A 300 14.22 6.88 -5.00
CA ILE A 300 13.41 5.65 -5.02
C ILE A 300 13.24 5.12 -3.60
N ASN A 301 14.29 5.11 -2.78
CA ASN A 301 14.19 4.74 -1.37
C ASN A 301 13.24 5.68 -0.60
N ALA A 302 13.26 6.99 -0.89
CA ALA A 302 12.30 7.94 -0.33
C ALA A 302 10.85 7.65 -0.75
N ALA A 303 10.62 7.17 -1.98
CA ALA A 303 9.30 6.73 -2.44
C ALA A 303 8.83 5.46 -1.71
N LEU A 304 9.71 4.49 -1.51
CA LEU A 304 9.44 3.29 -0.72
C LEU A 304 9.18 3.63 0.75
N PHE A 305 9.93 4.58 1.33
CA PHE A 305 9.67 5.07 2.68
C PHE A 305 8.31 5.77 2.79
N MET A 306 7.89 6.58 1.79
CA MET A 306 6.56 7.18 1.74
C MET A 306 5.46 6.13 1.85
N VAL A 307 5.64 4.98 1.20
CA VAL A 307 4.70 3.85 1.27
C VAL A 307 4.74 3.18 2.65
N LEU A 308 5.93 2.82 3.15
CA LEU A 308 6.13 2.19 4.45
C LEU A 308 5.51 3.01 5.59
N ALA A 309 5.78 4.32 5.60
CA ALA A 309 5.31 5.25 6.62
C ALA A 309 3.91 5.81 6.31
N GLN A 310 3.22 5.33 5.26
CA GLN A 310 1.86 5.71 4.87
C GLN A 310 1.66 7.23 4.76
N ARG A 311 2.64 7.96 4.18
CA ARG A 311 2.67 9.42 4.12
C ARG A 311 1.79 9.97 2.99
N HIS A 312 0.51 9.58 2.95
CA HIS A 312 -0.50 10.15 2.05
C HIS A 312 -0.69 11.66 2.27
N ASP A 313 -0.42 12.15 3.49
CA ASP A 313 -0.46 13.56 3.88
C ASP A 313 0.54 14.45 3.11
N TRP A 314 1.52 13.87 2.43
CA TRP A 314 2.43 14.64 1.57
C TRP A 314 1.77 15.14 0.30
N GLN A 315 0.57 14.66 0.00
CA GLN A 315 -0.21 15.02 -1.18
C GLN A 315 0.51 14.72 -2.50
N LEU A 316 1.27 13.63 -2.53
CA LEU A 316 2.00 13.17 -3.70
C LEU A 316 1.44 11.84 -4.20
N PHE A 317 1.57 11.58 -5.49
CA PHE A 317 1.45 10.24 -6.06
C PHE A 317 2.67 9.95 -6.92
N ILE A 318 2.99 8.66 -6.98
CA ILE A 318 4.17 8.17 -7.69
C ILE A 318 3.73 7.60 -9.03
N GLU A 319 4.41 7.98 -10.10
CA GLU A 319 4.26 7.37 -11.41
C GLU A 319 5.60 6.80 -11.87
N VAL A 320 5.63 5.50 -12.11
CA VAL A 320 6.79 4.80 -12.64
C VAL A 320 6.54 4.47 -14.10
N THR A 321 7.37 5.01 -14.99
CA THR A 321 7.23 4.83 -16.46
C THR A 321 8.40 4.04 -17.01
N GLY A 322 8.22 3.40 -18.15
CA GLY A 322 9.28 2.69 -18.86
C GLY A 322 8.76 1.47 -19.59
N GLU A 323 9.57 0.91 -20.47
CA GLU A 323 9.19 -0.26 -21.26
C GLU A 323 9.02 -1.53 -20.42
N GLY A 324 8.42 -2.57 -21.02
CA GLY A 324 8.29 -3.88 -20.39
C GLY A 324 9.65 -4.46 -20.00
N GLY A 325 9.75 -5.06 -18.80
CA GLY A 325 11.02 -5.63 -18.31
C GLY A 325 11.99 -4.64 -17.67
N SER A 326 11.59 -3.39 -17.41
CA SER A 326 12.44 -2.38 -16.77
C SER A 326 12.44 -2.41 -15.22
N GLY A 327 11.71 -3.34 -14.59
CA GLY A 327 11.66 -3.47 -13.12
C GLY A 327 10.52 -2.73 -12.43
N LYS A 328 9.55 -2.16 -13.16
CA LYS A 328 8.36 -1.48 -12.60
C LYS A 328 7.53 -2.39 -11.68
N SER A 329 7.28 -3.63 -12.12
CA SER A 329 6.52 -4.61 -11.33
C SER A 329 7.23 -4.99 -10.03
N ILE A 330 8.56 -4.99 -10.02
CA ILE A 330 9.34 -5.21 -8.79
C ILE A 330 9.15 -4.04 -7.82
N PHE A 331 9.21 -2.79 -8.31
CA PHE A 331 8.92 -1.62 -7.47
C PHE A 331 7.53 -1.70 -6.84
N THR A 332 6.52 -2.07 -7.64
CA THR A 332 5.14 -2.25 -7.16
C THR A 332 5.06 -3.36 -6.12
N GLY A 333 5.71 -4.51 -6.38
CA GLY A 333 5.73 -5.65 -5.47
C GLY A 333 6.37 -5.30 -4.12
N ILE A 334 7.51 -4.61 -4.12
CA ILE A 334 8.16 -4.11 -2.90
C ILE A 334 7.21 -3.16 -2.16
N SER A 335 6.58 -2.22 -2.87
CA SER A 335 5.64 -1.27 -2.27
C SER A 335 4.44 -1.97 -1.61
N MET A 336 3.91 -3.03 -2.23
CA MET A 336 2.82 -3.83 -1.66
C MET A 336 3.27 -4.57 -0.38
N LEU A 337 4.47 -5.12 -0.37
CA LEU A 337 5.04 -5.77 0.81
C LEU A 337 5.24 -4.78 1.96
N LEU A 338 5.74 -3.57 1.68
CA LEU A 338 5.95 -2.53 2.69
C LEU A 338 4.64 -2.00 3.29
N ALA A 339 3.58 -1.87 2.48
CA ALA A 339 2.26 -1.44 2.94
C ALA A 339 1.48 -2.56 3.65
N GLY A 340 1.85 -3.83 3.40
CA GLY A 340 1.05 -5.01 3.69
C GLY A 340 0.10 -5.34 2.54
N GLU A 341 0.20 -6.53 1.96
CA GLU A 341 -0.57 -6.92 0.76
C GLU A 341 -2.09 -6.78 0.97
N HIS A 342 -2.59 -7.10 2.17
CA HIS A 342 -4.01 -6.95 2.54
C HIS A 342 -4.49 -5.48 2.62
N ASN A 343 -3.57 -4.53 2.79
CA ASN A 343 -3.85 -3.10 2.81
C ASN A 343 -3.82 -2.47 1.41
N CYS A 344 -3.59 -3.26 0.37
CA CYS A 344 -3.47 -2.80 -1.00
C CYS A 344 -4.76 -3.04 -1.78
N ALA A 345 -5.01 -2.19 -2.78
CA ALA A 345 -6.03 -2.44 -3.80
C ALA A 345 -5.52 -1.96 -5.15
N SER A 346 -5.91 -2.67 -6.21
CA SER A 346 -5.59 -2.31 -7.57
C SER A 346 -6.80 -1.77 -8.31
N GLY A 347 -6.57 -0.83 -9.23
CA GLY A 347 -7.62 -0.27 -10.06
C GLY A 347 -7.07 0.50 -11.25
N ASN A 348 -7.87 1.40 -11.79
CA ASN A 348 -7.45 2.29 -12.85
C ASN A 348 -7.96 3.72 -12.60
N MET A 349 -7.52 4.68 -13.41
CA MET A 349 -7.91 6.08 -13.24
C MET A 349 -9.43 6.28 -13.27
N ASN A 350 -10.16 5.54 -14.13
CA ASN A 350 -11.63 5.65 -14.20
C ASN A 350 -12.30 5.14 -12.91
N THR A 351 -11.72 4.14 -12.24
CA THR A 351 -12.26 3.67 -10.94
C THR A 351 -12.09 4.72 -9.86
N LEU A 352 -11.04 5.53 -9.90
CA LEU A 352 -10.86 6.66 -8.96
C LEU A 352 -11.88 7.78 -9.22
N ASP A 353 -12.31 7.97 -10.46
CA ASP A 353 -13.19 9.07 -10.85
C ASP A 353 -14.67 8.83 -10.50
N THR A 354 -15.07 7.59 -10.16
CA THR A 354 -16.46 7.25 -9.88
C THR A 354 -16.69 6.85 -8.42
N ALA A 355 -17.85 7.22 -7.84
CA ALA A 355 -18.22 6.88 -6.46
C ALA A 355 -18.23 5.35 -6.22
N ARG A 356 -18.76 4.58 -7.18
CA ARG A 356 -18.80 3.12 -7.13
C ARG A 356 -17.42 2.49 -7.26
N GLY A 357 -16.57 3.03 -8.13
CA GLY A 357 -15.20 2.54 -8.30
C GLY A 357 -14.34 2.77 -7.06
N ARG A 358 -14.56 3.89 -6.36
CA ARG A 358 -13.84 4.22 -5.12
C ARG A 358 -14.15 3.30 -3.95
N ALA A 359 -15.29 2.61 -3.94
CA ALA A 359 -15.70 1.74 -2.84
C ALA A 359 -14.64 0.67 -2.48
N GLN A 360 -13.91 0.14 -3.47
CA GLN A 360 -12.86 -0.85 -3.24
C GLN A 360 -11.60 -0.29 -2.56
N PHE A 361 -11.44 1.04 -2.50
CA PHE A 361 -10.27 1.70 -1.92
C PHE A 361 -10.52 2.23 -0.50
N VAL A 362 -11.75 2.12 -0.02
CA VAL A 362 -12.06 2.46 1.37
C VAL A 362 -11.23 1.56 2.30
N ASP A 363 -10.62 2.14 3.32
CA ASP A 363 -9.77 1.47 4.30
C ASP A 363 -8.45 0.88 3.72
N LYS A 364 -8.12 1.14 2.46
CA LYS A 364 -6.82 0.76 1.88
C LYS A 364 -5.76 1.83 2.13
N ARG A 365 -4.49 1.38 2.20
CA ARG A 365 -3.33 2.23 2.46
C ARG A 365 -2.47 2.47 1.24
N LEU A 366 -2.56 1.57 0.28
CA LEU A 366 -1.87 1.66 -0.99
C LEU A 366 -2.82 1.35 -2.15
N ILE A 367 -2.90 2.27 -3.10
CA ILE A 367 -3.65 2.10 -4.35
C ILE A 367 -2.64 1.93 -5.47
N ILE A 368 -2.73 0.80 -6.17
CA ILE A 368 -1.91 0.51 -7.35
C ILE A 368 -2.75 0.70 -8.60
N LEU A 369 -2.23 1.46 -9.54
CA LEU A 369 -2.81 1.69 -10.86
C LEU A 369 -1.89 1.07 -11.91
N PRO A 370 -1.99 -0.26 -12.17
CA PRO A 370 -1.12 -0.93 -13.13
C PRO A 370 -1.56 -0.65 -14.56
N ASP A 371 -0.59 -0.54 -15.46
CA ASP A 371 -0.76 -0.49 -16.92
C ASP A 371 -1.97 0.33 -17.40
N GLN A 372 -1.98 1.61 -17.03
CA GLN A 372 -3.02 2.51 -17.47
C GLN A 372 -2.96 2.66 -18.99
N THR A 373 -3.90 2.07 -19.70
CA THR A 373 -4.03 2.27 -21.13
C THR A 373 -4.29 3.75 -21.39
N ARG A 374 -3.32 4.41 -22.00
CA ARG A 374 -3.31 5.79 -22.52
C ARG A 374 -4.36 6.72 -21.90
N TYR A 375 -4.24 6.94 -20.58
CA TYR A 375 -5.18 7.80 -19.87
C TYR A 375 -5.03 9.24 -20.36
N VAL A 376 -6.16 9.82 -20.77
CA VAL A 376 -6.27 11.25 -21.11
C VAL A 376 -7.46 11.81 -20.34
N GLY A 377 -7.21 12.61 -19.28
CA GLY A 377 -8.29 13.13 -18.44
C GLY A 377 -7.83 14.17 -17.42
N GLU A 378 -8.78 14.69 -16.66
CA GLU A 378 -8.51 15.75 -15.66
C GLU A 378 -7.92 15.21 -14.34
N GLY A 379 -7.98 13.89 -14.09
CA GLY A 379 -7.49 13.27 -12.88
C GLY A 379 -8.23 13.74 -11.61
N ALA A 380 -9.54 13.89 -11.70
CA ALA A 380 -10.34 14.40 -10.58
C ALA A 380 -10.23 13.49 -9.35
N GLY A 381 -10.37 12.17 -9.54
CA GLY A 381 -10.30 11.18 -8.47
C GLY A 381 -8.93 11.13 -7.79
N ILE A 382 -7.84 11.07 -8.58
CA ILE A 382 -6.49 11.06 -8.00
C ILE A 382 -6.17 12.37 -7.28
N LYS A 383 -6.66 13.52 -7.76
CA LYS A 383 -6.51 14.81 -7.06
C LYS A 383 -7.22 14.81 -5.71
N ALA A 384 -8.45 14.31 -5.66
CA ALA A 384 -9.24 14.25 -4.44
C ALA A 384 -8.59 13.32 -3.41
N ILE A 385 -8.21 12.09 -3.81
CA ILE A 385 -7.57 11.12 -2.91
C ILE A 385 -6.24 11.65 -2.39
N THR A 386 -5.36 12.12 -3.27
CA THR A 386 -4.06 12.65 -2.85
C THR A 386 -4.16 13.99 -2.14
N GLY A 387 -5.26 14.73 -2.33
CA GLY A 387 -5.56 15.98 -1.61
C GLY A 387 -6.05 15.75 -0.19
N GLY A 388 -6.54 14.55 0.11
CA GLY A 388 -7.24 14.26 1.37
C GLY A 388 -8.64 14.86 1.38
N ASP A 389 -9.23 15.08 0.20
CA ASP A 389 -10.58 15.61 0.08
C ASP A 389 -11.62 14.52 0.37
N PRO A 390 -12.74 14.84 1.03
CA PRO A 390 -13.85 13.91 1.17
C PRO A 390 -14.41 13.51 -0.20
N VAL A 391 -14.60 12.22 -0.41
CA VAL A 391 -15.12 11.65 -1.65
C VAL A 391 -16.38 10.83 -1.38
N GLU A 392 -17.30 10.90 -2.32
CA GLU A 392 -18.51 10.10 -2.27
C GLU A 392 -18.22 8.63 -2.62
N ILE A 393 -18.80 7.72 -1.86
CA ILE A 393 -18.68 6.26 -2.00
C ILE A 393 -20.08 5.68 -2.23
N ASP A 394 -20.18 4.82 -3.24
CA ASP A 394 -21.39 4.05 -3.57
C ASP A 394 -21.07 2.55 -3.49
N GLY A 395 -21.20 1.97 -2.30
CA GLY A 395 -20.99 0.55 -2.06
C GLY A 395 -22.17 -0.28 -2.58
N LYS A 396 -21.92 -1.53 -3.01
CA LYS A 396 -22.98 -2.42 -3.43
C LYS A 396 -23.83 -2.82 -2.20
N TYR A 397 -25.13 -2.50 -2.23
CA TYR A 397 -26.10 -2.74 -1.16
C TYR A 397 -25.88 -1.90 0.12
N GLU A 398 -25.07 -0.86 0.07
CA GLU A 398 -24.87 0.10 1.15
C GLU A 398 -25.47 1.46 0.78
N LYS A 399 -25.81 2.26 1.81
CA LYS A 399 -26.19 3.66 1.56
C LYS A 399 -24.94 4.43 1.12
N GLN A 400 -25.12 5.35 0.18
CA GLN A 400 -24.05 6.29 -0.19
C GLN A 400 -23.58 7.05 1.04
N PHE A 401 -22.27 7.19 1.16
CA PHE A 401 -21.63 7.96 2.24
C PHE A 401 -20.41 8.70 1.70
N THR A 402 -19.92 9.63 2.49
CA THR A 402 -18.73 10.41 2.16
C THR A 402 -17.62 10.07 3.15
N THR A 403 -16.41 9.84 2.65
CA THR A 403 -15.24 9.53 3.48
C THR A 403 -13.96 10.05 2.83
N VAL A 404 -12.89 10.13 3.60
CA VAL A 404 -11.54 10.40 3.10
C VAL A 404 -10.82 9.08 2.89
N ILE A 405 -10.22 8.89 1.71
CA ILE A 405 -9.39 7.72 1.41
C ILE A 405 -7.93 8.08 1.71
N ASN A 406 -7.41 7.56 2.80
CA ASN A 406 -6.06 7.81 3.29
C ASN A 406 -5.07 6.79 2.71
N ALA A 407 -4.74 6.92 1.42
CA ALA A 407 -3.89 5.98 0.70
C ALA A 407 -2.79 6.69 -0.09
N VAL A 408 -1.61 6.07 -0.15
CA VAL A 408 -0.58 6.39 -1.13
C VAL A 408 -1.00 5.82 -2.49
N VAL A 409 -0.79 6.56 -3.57
CA VAL A 409 -1.15 6.13 -4.93
C VAL A 409 0.11 5.93 -5.76
N ILE A 410 0.22 4.76 -6.38
CA ILE A 410 1.30 4.42 -7.32
C ILE A 410 0.69 4.01 -8.65
N ALA A 411 1.10 4.66 -9.73
CA ALA A 411 0.78 4.26 -11.10
C ALA A 411 2.03 3.68 -11.78
N THR A 412 1.87 2.60 -12.51
CA THR A 412 2.95 2.00 -13.31
C THR A 412 2.50 1.88 -14.76
N ASN A 413 3.21 2.51 -15.68
CA ASN A 413 2.81 2.62 -17.07
C ASN A 413 3.98 2.37 -18.01
N ASN A 414 3.70 1.87 -19.21
CA ASN A 414 4.71 1.85 -20.28
C ASN A 414 4.87 3.26 -20.85
N GLU A 415 3.77 3.95 -21.10
CA GLU A 415 3.74 5.35 -21.53
C GLU A 415 3.23 6.24 -20.39
N PRO A 416 3.76 7.47 -20.24
CA PRO A 416 3.30 8.38 -19.21
C PRO A 416 1.83 8.77 -19.39
N MET A 417 1.10 8.98 -18.29
CA MET A 417 -0.26 9.49 -18.33
C MET A 417 -0.31 10.92 -18.84
N THR A 418 -1.31 11.21 -19.69
CA THR A 418 -1.58 12.56 -20.19
C THR A 418 -2.72 13.21 -19.41
N PHE A 419 -2.45 14.35 -18.80
CA PHE A 419 -3.46 15.09 -18.05
C PHE A 419 -3.90 16.34 -18.82
N THR A 420 -5.22 16.53 -18.93
CA THR A 420 -5.82 17.71 -19.55
C THR A 420 -6.00 18.88 -18.58
N GLU A 421 -5.81 18.63 -17.28
CA GLU A 421 -5.86 19.63 -16.23
C GLU A 421 -4.70 20.61 -16.36
N ARG A 422 -5.02 21.93 -16.37
CA ARG A 422 -4.06 23.01 -16.61
C ARG A 422 -3.90 23.98 -15.42
N ASN A 423 -4.49 23.66 -14.26
CA ASN A 423 -4.43 24.51 -13.07
C ASN A 423 -3.28 24.13 -12.12
N GLY A 424 -2.43 23.16 -12.51
CA GLY A 424 -1.28 22.71 -11.74
C GLY A 424 -1.64 21.80 -10.55
N GLY A 425 -2.88 21.34 -10.46
CA GLY A 425 -3.33 20.44 -9.40
C GLY A 425 -2.65 19.07 -9.48
N ILE A 426 -2.49 18.55 -10.68
CA ILE A 426 -1.75 17.31 -10.94
C ILE A 426 -0.24 17.54 -10.85
N ALA A 427 0.27 18.57 -11.52
CA ALA A 427 1.71 18.82 -11.63
C ALA A 427 2.41 18.90 -10.26
N ARG A 428 1.77 19.56 -9.28
CA ARG A 428 2.34 19.68 -7.92
C ARG A 428 2.34 18.38 -7.11
N ARG A 429 1.58 17.33 -7.55
CA ARG A 429 1.42 16.06 -6.86
C ARG A 429 2.17 14.90 -7.51
N ARG A 430 2.47 15.00 -8.79
CA ARG A 430 3.00 13.92 -9.63
C ARG A 430 4.50 13.81 -9.51
N VAL A 431 4.99 12.70 -8.97
CA VAL A 431 6.43 12.35 -8.90
C VAL A 431 6.69 11.23 -9.90
N ILE A 432 7.53 11.51 -10.91
CA ILE A 432 7.77 10.58 -12.02
C ILE A 432 9.14 9.94 -11.87
N PHE A 433 9.18 8.61 -11.96
CA PHE A 433 10.40 7.82 -12.02
C PHE A 433 10.46 7.07 -13.36
N PRO A 434 11.21 7.53 -14.34
CA PRO A 434 11.42 6.77 -15.56
C PRO A 434 12.44 5.64 -15.34
N PHE A 435 12.04 4.41 -15.66
CA PHE A 435 12.88 3.23 -15.68
C PHE A 435 13.25 2.93 -17.13
N ASN A 436 14.39 3.45 -17.57
CA ASN A 436 14.77 3.51 -18.99
C ASN A 436 15.57 2.28 -19.47
N VAL A 437 15.97 1.39 -18.55
CA VAL A 437 16.81 0.25 -18.89
C VAL A 437 16.02 -1.05 -18.74
N GLN A 438 15.90 -1.78 -19.84
CA GLN A 438 15.31 -3.11 -19.84
C GLN A 438 16.30 -4.16 -19.38
N VAL A 439 15.83 -5.13 -18.60
CA VAL A 439 16.59 -6.35 -18.30
C VAL A 439 16.57 -7.26 -19.51
N LYS A 440 17.73 -7.71 -19.97
CA LYS A 440 17.83 -8.68 -21.06
C LYS A 440 17.14 -9.99 -20.68
N ASP A 441 16.49 -10.65 -21.62
CA ASP A 441 15.74 -11.89 -21.34
C ASP A 441 16.61 -12.98 -20.70
N THR A 442 17.90 -13.02 -21.03
CA THR A 442 18.88 -13.95 -20.46
C THR A 442 19.27 -13.63 -18.99
N GLU A 443 19.00 -12.42 -18.53
CA GLU A 443 19.35 -11.93 -17.18
C GLU A 443 18.12 -11.82 -16.27
N LYS A 444 16.92 -12.10 -16.80
CA LYS A 444 15.67 -12.10 -16.02
C LYS A 444 15.67 -13.24 -15.01
N ASP A 445 15.45 -12.89 -13.75
CA ASP A 445 15.28 -13.83 -12.65
C ASP A 445 13.80 -13.92 -12.26
N PRO A 446 13.08 -14.99 -12.64
CA PRO A 446 11.66 -15.15 -12.27
C PRO A 446 11.41 -15.24 -10.76
N GLN A 447 12.44 -15.61 -9.99
CA GLN A 447 12.35 -15.73 -8.54
C GLN A 447 12.74 -14.42 -7.81
N LEU A 448 13.09 -13.35 -8.54
CA LEU A 448 13.53 -12.10 -7.94
C LEU A 448 12.49 -11.51 -6.95
N PRO A 449 11.18 -11.52 -7.24
CA PRO A 449 10.18 -11.03 -6.28
C PRO A 449 10.23 -11.78 -4.94
N GLU A 450 10.35 -13.11 -4.98
CA GLU A 450 10.38 -13.95 -3.78
C GLU A 450 11.69 -13.78 -2.99
N LYS A 451 12.82 -13.63 -3.69
CA LYS A 451 14.10 -13.32 -3.05
C LYS A 451 14.05 -11.97 -2.32
N ILE A 452 13.49 -10.93 -2.97
CA ILE A 452 13.33 -9.61 -2.34
C ILE A 452 12.33 -9.67 -1.18
N ARG A 453 11.28 -10.49 -1.24
CA ARG A 453 10.36 -10.72 -0.12
C ARG A 453 11.11 -11.14 1.15
N GLY A 454 12.08 -12.04 1.02
CA GLY A 454 12.95 -12.45 2.13
C GLY A 454 13.84 -11.33 2.69
N GLU A 455 14.12 -10.31 1.88
CA GLU A 455 14.98 -9.17 2.24
C GLU A 455 14.21 -7.97 2.83
N ILE A 456 12.88 -8.00 2.82
CA ILE A 456 12.03 -6.88 3.26
C ILE A 456 12.36 -6.37 4.67
N PRO A 457 12.62 -7.21 5.68
CA PRO A 457 12.98 -6.70 7.01
C PRO A 457 14.26 -5.83 7.00
N VAL A 458 15.26 -6.21 6.21
CA VAL A 458 16.50 -5.43 6.03
C VAL A 458 16.21 -4.11 5.31
N ILE A 459 15.40 -4.16 4.25
CA ILE A 459 15.00 -2.98 3.49
C ILE A 459 14.28 -1.98 4.40
N ILE A 460 13.34 -2.45 5.22
CA ILE A 460 12.60 -1.60 6.18
C ILE A 460 13.56 -0.89 7.13
N ARG A 461 14.47 -1.63 7.77
CA ARG A 461 15.44 -1.04 8.72
C ARG A 461 16.36 -0.03 8.04
N TYR A 462 16.78 -0.32 6.80
CA TYR A 462 17.55 0.61 5.99
C TYR A 462 16.78 1.90 5.71
N LEU A 463 15.51 1.79 5.30
CA LEU A 463 14.65 2.95 5.05
C LEU A 463 14.40 3.78 6.31
N LEU A 464 14.10 3.13 7.44
CA LEU A 464 13.87 3.82 8.73
C LEU A 464 15.13 4.52 9.24
N LYS A 465 16.31 3.92 9.06
CA LYS A 465 17.59 4.53 9.41
C LYS A 465 17.92 5.72 8.51
N GLY A 466 17.71 5.58 7.20
CA GLY A 466 18.01 6.62 6.20
C GLY A 466 17.07 7.81 6.28
N PHE A 467 15.83 7.58 6.69
CA PHE A 467 14.78 8.60 6.77
C PHE A 467 14.26 8.77 8.21
N SER A 468 15.18 8.80 9.17
CA SER A 468 14.86 9.12 10.57
C SER A 468 14.13 10.46 10.70
N ASP A 469 14.44 11.44 9.84
CA ASP A 469 13.57 12.60 9.60
C ASP A 469 12.73 12.38 8.32
N PRO A 470 11.42 12.14 8.42
CA PRO A 470 10.55 11.97 7.25
C PRO A 470 10.55 13.15 6.27
N ASN A 471 10.90 14.37 6.72
CA ASN A 471 10.98 15.54 5.84
C ASN A 471 12.12 15.42 4.83
N HIS A 472 13.18 14.70 5.15
CA HIS A 472 14.26 14.41 4.21
C HIS A 472 13.73 13.59 3.01
N ALA A 473 12.98 12.51 3.27
CA ALA A 473 12.37 11.74 2.18
C ALA A 473 11.41 12.59 1.34
N LYS A 474 10.58 13.44 2.00
CA LYS A 474 9.69 14.36 1.29
C LYS A 474 10.47 15.33 0.38
N ALA A 475 11.57 15.91 0.87
CA ALA A 475 12.41 16.80 0.09
C ALA A 475 12.97 16.12 -1.17
N LEU A 476 13.49 14.89 -1.04
CA LEU A 476 14.00 14.10 -2.17
C LEU A 476 12.91 13.81 -3.22
N LEU A 477 11.66 13.55 -2.80
CA LEU A 477 10.54 13.37 -3.73
C LEU A 477 10.16 14.67 -4.45
N LEU A 478 10.24 15.80 -3.76
CA LEU A 478 10.01 17.10 -4.38
C LEU A 478 11.12 17.46 -5.37
N GLU A 479 12.36 17.09 -5.09
CA GLU A 479 13.47 17.20 -6.03
C GLU A 479 13.27 16.30 -7.25
N GLN A 480 12.84 15.04 -7.04
CA GLN A 480 12.54 14.11 -8.15
C GLN A 480 11.43 14.67 -9.05
N ARG A 481 10.40 15.25 -8.47
CA ARG A 481 9.31 15.90 -9.23
C ARG A 481 9.82 16.99 -10.18
N GLN A 482 10.88 17.69 -9.80
CA GLN A 482 11.51 18.77 -10.54
C GLN A 482 12.81 18.34 -11.24
N SER A 483 13.09 17.05 -11.31
CA SER A 483 14.31 16.54 -11.98
C SER A 483 14.22 16.69 -13.50
N LEU A 484 15.37 16.73 -14.14
CA LEU A 484 15.43 16.80 -15.60
C LEU A 484 14.80 15.56 -16.26
N GLU A 485 14.97 14.37 -15.67
CA GLU A 485 14.34 13.16 -16.19
C GLU A 485 12.81 13.20 -16.10
N ALA A 486 12.24 13.76 -15.02
CA ALA A 486 10.81 13.95 -14.90
C ALA A 486 10.29 15.02 -15.89
N LEU A 487 11.06 16.08 -16.10
CA LEU A 487 10.76 17.11 -17.09
C LEU A 487 10.71 16.52 -18.51
N ASN A 488 11.68 15.69 -18.90
CA ASN A 488 11.72 15.05 -20.20
C ASN A 488 10.49 14.15 -20.45
N VAL A 489 10.04 13.42 -19.43
CA VAL A 489 8.79 12.65 -19.51
C VAL A 489 7.58 13.55 -19.70
N LYS A 490 7.50 14.68 -19.02
CA LYS A 490 6.40 15.66 -19.15
C LYS A 490 6.40 16.32 -20.53
N ARG A 491 7.57 16.63 -21.09
CA ARG A 491 7.72 17.14 -22.46
C ARG A 491 7.05 16.21 -23.47
N GLY A 492 7.28 14.91 -23.38
CA GLY A 492 6.66 13.92 -24.28
C GLY A 492 5.13 13.83 -24.19
N THR A 493 4.50 14.42 -23.16
CA THR A 493 3.04 14.34 -22.93
C THR A 493 2.32 15.69 -23.01
N ASP A 494 3.04 16.79 -22.96
CA ASP A 494 2.46 18.15 -22.98
C ASP A 494 3.20 19.08 -23.95
N PRO A 495 2.60 19.36 -25.10
CA PRO A 495 3.21 20.22 -26.11
C PRO A 495 3.59 21.63 -25.61
N VAL A 496 2.90 22.16 -24.59
CA VAL A 496 3.24 23.49 -24.05
C VAL A 496 4.51 23.42 -23.21
N ILE A 497 4.67 22.34 -22.44
CA ILE A 497 5.91 22.08 -21.67
C ILE A 497 7.06 21.84 -22.64
N ASP A 498 6.82 21.07 -23.71
CA ASP A 498 7.87 20.77 -24.69
C ASP A 498 8.30 22.03 -25.45
N MET A 499 7.36 22.84 -25.95
CA MET A 499 7.66 24.12 -26.57
C MET A 499 8.46 25.05 -25.65
N CYS A 500 8.25 25.00 -24.33
CA CYS A 500 9.00 25.84 -23.38
C CYS A 500 10.51 25.58 -23.39
N ALA A 501 11.00 24.45 -23.88
CA ALA A 501 12.43 24.22 -24.08
C ALA A 501 13.06 25.22 -25.05
N ALA A 502 12.29 25.65 -26.04
CA ALA A 502 12.68 26.62 -27.05
C ALA A 502 12.57 28.11 -26.60
N LEU A 503 12.37 28.33 -25.29
CA LEU A 503 12.12 29.65 -24.73
C LEU A 503 13.14 30.02 -23.66
N PHE A 504 13.37 31.31 -23.50
CA PHE A 504 14.00 31.86 -22.30
C PHE A 504 13.08 32.88 -21.64
N PHE A 505 13.23 33.07 -20.32
CA PHE A 505 12.37 33.94 -19.52
C PHE A 505 13.15 35.13 -18.98
N MET A 506 12.67 36.33 -19.29
CA MET A 506 13.25 37.57 -18.80
C MET A 506 12.67 37.95 -17.43
N SER A 507 13.38 38.80 -16.69
CA SER A 507 12.88 39.31 -15.41
C SER A 507 11.61 40.15 -15.55
N GLU A 508 11.51 40.90 -16.67
CA GLU A 508 10.40 41.83 -16.95
C GLU A 508 9.69 41.48 -18.29
N PRO A 509 8.40 41.81 -18.45
CA PRO A 509 7.63 41.50 -19.65
C PRO A 509 7.98 42.40 -20.84
N HIS A 510 9.15 42.13 -21.41
CA HIS A 510 9.66 42.81 -22.62
C HIS A 510 9.79 41.85 -23.83
N GLY A 511 9.30 40.63 -23.71
CA GLY A 511 9.37 39.61 -24.74
C GLY A 511 8.24 39.62 -25.74
N LEU A 512 7.95 38.44 -26.27
CA LEU A 512 6.91 38.21 -27.27
C LEU A 512 5.54 38.72 -26.80
N MET A 513 4.76 39.29 -27.71
CA MET A 513 3.35 39.58 -27.45
C MET A 513 2.56 38.26 -27.38
N MET A 514 1.49 38.19 -26.56
CA MET A 514 0.67 37.00 -26.49
C MET A 514 0.07 36.61 -27.86
N GLY A 515 -0.45 37.59 -28.61
CA GLY A 515 -1.14 37.38 -29.85
C GLY A 515 -2.61 37.01 -29.68
N GLY A 516 -3.36 37.16 -30.77
CA GLY A 516 -4.75 36.70 -30.88
C GLY A 516 -4.85 35.43 -31.69
N GLY A 517 -6.07 34.90 -31.89
CA GLY A 517 -6.29 33.84 -32.86
C GLY A 517 -5.93 34.27 -34.29
N THR A 518 -5.76 33.34 -35.18
CA THR A 518 -5.31 33.51 -36.59
C THR A 518 -6.24 34.34 -37.45
N TRP A 519 -6.84 35.41 -36.97
CA TRP A 519 -7.99 36.03 -37.59
C TRP A 519 -7.68 37.06 -38.68
N ALA A 520 -6.48 37.44 -38.94
CA ALA A 520 -6.25 38.48 -39.96
C ALA A 520 -4.84 38.48 -40.54
N GLY A 521 -4.34 37.35 -40.99
CA GLY A 521 -3.06 37.35 -41.68
C GLY A 521 -2.21 36.11 -41.42
N GLN A 522 -1.06 36.05 -42.03
CA GLN A 522 -0.12 34.96 -41.84
C GLN A 522 0.36 34.91 -40.39
N PRO A 523 0.59 33.72 -39.80
CA PRO A 523 1.17 33.57 -38.47
C PRO A 523 2.52 34.29 -38.37
N GLU A 524 2.71 35.07 -37.31
CA GLU A 524 3.98 35.74 -36.99
C GLU A 524 4.61 35.11 -35.71
N PRO A 525 5.19 33.89 -35.80
CA PRO A 525 5.68 33.17 -34.61
C PRO A 525 6.86 33.84 -33.93
N ARG A 526 7.63 34.68 -34.62
CA ARG A 526 8.74 35.46 -34.01
C ARG A 526 8.26 36.69 -33.25
N LYS A 527 6.97 37.04 -33.33
CA LYS A 527 6.39 38.20 -32.68
C LYS A 527 5.35 37.86 -31.60
N TYR A 528 4.59 36.80 -31.86
CA TYR A 528 3.50 36.37 -31.01
C TYR A 528 3.70 34.99 -30.44
N LEU A 529 3.66 34.87 -29.12
CA LEU A 529 3.86 33.61 -28.40
C LEU A 529 2.80 32.54 -28.76
N TYR A 530 1.53 32.95 -28.97
CA TYR A 530 0.50 32.01 -29.41
C TYR A 530 0.71 31.51 -30.83
N HIS A 531 1.22 32.37 -31.74
CA HIS A 531 1.56 31.94 -33.10
C HIS A 531 2.77 31.02 -33.10
N LEU A 532 3.73 31.22 -32.19
CA LEU A 532 4.82 30.27 -31.99
C LEU A 532 4.31 28.90 -31.57
N TYR A 533 3.33 28.85 -30.64
CA TYR A 533 2.68 27.61 -30.23
C TYR A 533 2.00 26.91 -31.40
N LEU A 534 1.30 27.65 -32.28
CA LEU A 534 0.69 27.08 -33.48
C LEU A 534 1.73 26.51 -34.45
N ALA A 535 2.84 27.22 -34.68
CA ALA A 535 3.94 26.75 -35.51
C ALA A 535 4.60 25.49 -34.95
N PHE A 536 4.79 25.44 -33.62
CA PHE A 536 5.29 24.25 -32.93
C PHE A 536 4.38 23.04 -33.12
N LEU A 537 3.07 23.20 -32.95
CA LEU A 537 2.10 22.11 -33.15
C LEU A 537 2.07 21.64 -34.63
N GLU A 538 2.14 22.55 -35.58
CA GLU A 538 2.16 22.23 -37.01
C GLU A 538 3.42 21.45 -37.36
N TYR A 539 4.59 21.90 -36.94
CA TYR A 539 5.87 21.25 -37.19
C TYR A 539 5.91 19.81 -36.66
N HIS A 540 5.41 19.59 -35.47
CA HIS A 540 5.38 18.26 -34.84
C HIS A 540 4.14 17.43 -35.21
N GLY A 541 3.25 17.92 -36.07
CA GLY A 541 2.02 17.21 -36.43
C GLY A 541 1.07 16.96 -35.27
N LEU A 542 1.08 17.82 -34.24
CA LEU A 542 0.29 17.66 -33.03
C LEU A 542 -1.14 18.19 -33.21
N GLY A 543 -2.07 17.63 -32.44
CA GLY A 543 -3.51 17.83 -32.60
C GLY A 543 -4.03 19.25 -32.36
N LYS A 544 -5.32 19.40 -32.01
CA LYS A 544 -5.99 20.71 -31.90
C LYS A 544 -5.33 21.65 -30.88
N PRO A 545 -5.09 22.93 -31.26
CA PRO A 545 -4.51 23.92 -30.37
C PRO A 545 -5.44 24.26 -29.21
N LEU A 546 -4.86 24.61 -28.07
CA LEU A 546 -5.58 25.23 -26.95
C LEU A 546 -6.10 26.61 -27.39
N SER A 547 -7.21 27.07 -26.78
CA SER A 547 -7.58 28.50 -26.90
C SER A 547 -6.50 29.39 -26.26
N VAL A 548 -6.40 30.64 -26.71
CA VAL A 548 -5.42 31.60 -26.18
C VAL A 548 -5.45 31.71 -24.65
N GLU A 549 -6.66 31.69 -24.05
CA GLU A 549 -6.80 31.73 -22.59
C GLU A 549 -6.28 30.47 -21.91
N LYS A 550 -6.62 29.27 -22.45
CA LYS A 550 -6.12 27.99 -21.92
C LYS A 550 -4.62 27.88 -22.11
N PHE A 551 -4.10 28.33 -23.25
CA PHE A 551 -2.67 28.38 -23.53
C PHE A 551 -1.94 29.30 -22.54
N SER A 552 -2.45 30.50 -22.29
CA SER A 552 -1.83 31.44 -21.31
C SER A 552 -1.75 30.83 -19.90
N ARG A 553 -2.79 30.10 -19.48
CA ARG A 553 -2.75 29.37 -18.19
C ARG A 553 -1.74 28.21 -18.22
N ALA A 554 -1.69 27.47 -19.32
CA ALA A 554 -0.74 26.37 -19.50
C ALA A 554 0.70 26.87 -19.48
N MET A 555 1.00 28.02 -20.11
CA MET A 555 2.32 28.66 -20.06
C MET A 555 2.80 28.96 -18.65
N ASN A 556 1.91 29.42 -17.77
CA ASN A 556 2.28 29.70 -16.37
C ASN A 556 2.70 28.41 -15.63
N ASN A 557 2.08 27.27 -15.92
CA ASN A 557 2.45 25.99 -15.33
C ASN A 557 3.69 25.40 -15.99
N ALA A 558 3.78 25.49 -17.32
CA ALA A 558 4.94 25.03 -18.07
C ALA A 558 6.23 25.74 -17.65
N ALA A 559 6.20 27.08 -17.47
CA ALA A 559 7.33 27.83 -16.98
C ALA A 559 7.85 27.32 -15.61
N LYS A 560 6.95 26.96 -14.69
CA LYS A 560 7.31 26.42 -13.38
C LYS A 560 8.06 25.09 -13.46
N GLU A 561 7.79 24.28 -14.48
CA GLU A 561 8.53 23.02 -14.70
C GLU A 561 9.98 23.27 -15.07
N TYR A 562 10.27 24.43 -15.68
CA TYR A 562 11.63 24.92 -15.97
C TYR A 562 12.20 25.79 -14.85
N ARG A 563 11.52 25.91 -13.69
CA ARG A 563 11.87 26.78 -12.56
C ARG A 563 11.87 28.26 -12.91
N GLU A 564 11.06 28.62 -13.91
CA GLU A 564 10.91 29.97 -14.43
C GLU A 564 9.58 30.60 -14.02
N VAL A 565 9.54 31.94 -14.08
CA VAL A 565 8.33 32.71 -13.76
C VAL A 565 7.78 33.36 -15.04
N TYR A 566 6.60 32.93 -15.45
CA TYR A 566 5.89 33.55 -16.55
C TYR A 566 5.17 34.82 -16.08
N LYS A 567 5.43 35.97 -16.73
CA LYS A 567 4.85 37.25 -16.44
C LYS A 567 4.21 37.85 -17.67
N THR A 568 3.14 38.64 -17.47
CA THR A 568 2.49 39.39 -18.55
C THR A 568 2.17 40.82 -18.09
N ARG A 569 2.24 41.78 -19.03
CA ARG A 569 1.86 43.19 -18.83
C ARG A 569 0.99 43.63 -20.01
N LYS A 570 -0.06 44.42 -19.74
CA LYS A 570 -0.87 45.04 -20.80
C LYS A 570 -0.20 46.30 -21.33
N ILE A 571 0.02 46.34 -22.66
CA ILE A 571 0.51 47.52 -23.37
C ILE A 571 -0.44 47.78 -24.54
N ASN A 572 -1.06 48.92 -24.57
CA ASN A 572 -2.03 49.30 -25.62
C ASN A 572 -3.11 48.23 -25.87
N GLY A 573 -3.65 47.65 -24.79
CA GLY A 573 -4.69 46.65 -24.86
C GLY A 573 -4.21 45.24 -25.17
N ARG A 574 -2.92 45.01 -25.49
CA ARG A 574 -2.31 43.71 -25.79
C ARG A 574 -1.45 43.23 -24.64
N ALA A 575 -1.44 41.92 -24.40
CA ALA A 575 -0.59 41.30 -23.40
C ALA A 575 0.82 41.07 -23.96
N GLN A 576 1.82 41.71 -23.39
CA GLN A 576 3.23 41.44 -23.60
C GLN A 576 3.73 40.48 -22.54
N THR A 577 4.53 39.50 -22.93
CA THR A 577 5.08 38.47 -22.05
C THR A 577 6.55 38.78 -21.72
N ASN A 578 7.10 38.06 -20.73
CA ASN A 578 8.54 38.05 -20.45
C ASN A 578 9.29 36.93 -21.17
N VAL A 579 8.75 36.41 -22.27
CA VAL A 579 9.29 35.24 -22.97
C VAL A 579 10.00 35.66 -24.26
N GLY A 580 11.22 35.15 -24.48
CA GLY A 580 11.98 35.26 -25.72
C GLY A 580 12.30 33.87 -26.30
N LEU A 581 12.79 33.86 -27.55
CA LEU A 581 13.15 32.66 -28.29
C LEU A 581 14.63 32.33 -28.04
N ASN A 582 14.95 31.07 -27.79
CA ASN A 582 16.33 30.57 -27.80
C ASN A 582 16.63 29.86 -29.13
N GLU A 583 17.80 29.26 -29.25
CA GLU A 583 18.26 28.61 -30.47
C GLU A 583 17.41 27.39 -30.87
N GLU A 584 16.82 26.67 -29.91
CA GLU A 584 15.94 25.52 -30.19
C GLU A 584 14.65 25.94 -30.94
N ALA A 585 14.24 27.21 -30.86
CA ALA A 585 13.07 27.68 -31.60
C ALA A 585 13.27 27.69 -33.11
N GLU A 586 14.50 27.84 -33.59
CA GLU A 586 14.83 27.88 -35.02
C GLU A 586 14.51 26.55 -35.75
N GLU A 587 14.44 25.44 -35.00
CA GLU A 587 14.12 24.13 -35.56
C GLU A 587 12.72 24.10 -36.21
N PHE A 588 11.73 24.71 -35.57
CA PHE A 588 10.34 24.67 -36.00
C PHE A 588 9.79 26.04 -36.49
N LEU A 589 10.61 27.07 -36.46
CA LEU A 589 10.20 28.36 -37.03
C LEU A 589 10.24 28.32 -38.55
N PRO A 590 9.22 28.91 -39.23
CA PRO A 590 9.26 29.09 -40.65
C PRO A 590 10.51 29.89 -41.04
N ARG A 591 11.28 29.38 -42.02
CA ARG A 591 12.42 30.11 -42.56
C ARG A 591 11.93 31.47 -43.06
N ALA A 592 12.64 32.52 -42.69
CA ALA A 592 12.33 33.86 -43.18
C ALA A 592 12.48 33.85 -44.72
N PHE A 593 11.39 34.11 -45.44
CA PHE A 593 11.45 34.30 -46.89
C PHE A 593 12.39 35.48 -47.15
N GLY A 594 13.54 35.22 -47.77
CA GLY A 594 14.35 36.29 -48.34
C GLY A 594 15.82 36.39 -47.95
N LEU A 595 16.50 35.29 -47.63
CA LEU A 595 17.96 35.23 -47.68
C LEU A 595 18.35 33.93 -48.41
N GLU A 596 18.23 33.92 -49.75
CA GLU A 596 19.04 33.05 -50.57
C GLU A 596 20.50 33.54 -50.37
N ILE A 597 21.30 32.78 -49.64
CA ILE A 597 22.75 32.92 -49.69
C ILE A 597 23.09 32.48 -51.11
N PRO A 598 23.68 33.35 -51.94
CA PRO A 598 24.13 32.93 -53.26
C PRO A 598 25.18 31.84 -53.07
N ASP A 599 24.96 30.67 -53.66
CA ASP A 599 25.97 29.66 -53.83
C ASP A 599 27.19 30.27 -54.51
N ASN A 600 28.23 30.53 -53.75
CA ASN A 600 29.50 31.05 -54.23
C ASN A 600 30.42 29.93 -54.74
N ASP A 601 29.87 28.92 -55.41
CA ASP A 601 30.67 27.87 -56.05
C ASP A 601 30.25 27.68 -57.52
N THR A 602 30.55 28.70 -58.33
CA THR A 602 30.70 28.50 -59.78
C THR A 602 32.07 29.06 -60.17
N PRO A 603 33.08 28.22 -60.46
CA PRO A 603 34.32 28.70 -61.04
C PRO A 603 34.06 29.09 -62.50
N LEU A 604 34.59 30.27 -62.90
CA LEU A 604 34.75 30.76 -64.26
C LEU A 604 35.55 29.81 -65.15
#